data_9b5d0d41da53c92d15fa0ac9e4d7d814
#
_entry.id   9b5d0d41da53c92d15fa0ac9e4d7d814
#
_cell.length_a   1.000
_cell.length_b   1.000
_cell.length_c   1.000
_cell.angle_alpha   90.00
_cell.angle_beta   90.00
_cell.angle_gamma   90.00
#
_symmetry.space_group_name_H-M   'P 1'
#
loop_
_entity.id
_entity.type
_entity.pdbx_description
1 polymer ?
#
loop_
_entity_poly.entity_id
_entity_poly.type
_entity_poly.pdbx_seq_one_letter_code
_entity_poly.pdbx_strand_id
1 'polypeptide(L)'
;MSTTATLDTVETRIADLVSTFVRLPQGVRLDESCEPILQATTHQAVTSSEGGKRLRALLALDAYRALGGDAGRERRDAMLDLSCAIEVFQTAALVHDDIIDDADLRRGKPAAHKALAGPGHDAALGVGLG
;
A
#
# COMPACT_ATOMS: atom_id res chain seq x y z
N MET A 1 17.50 15.93 -8.09
CA MET A 1 16.35 15.15 -8.61
C MET A 1 15.11 16.02 -8.46
N SER A 2 14.29 16.16 -9.50
CA SER A 2 13.06 16.96 -9.36
C SER A 2 12.07 16.27 -8.42
N THR A 3 11.18 17.03 -7.78
CA THR A 3 10.13 16.50 -6.90
C THR A 3 9.27 15.45 -7.62
N THR A 4 8.96 15.66 -8.88
CA THR A 4 8.21 14.71 -9.72
C THR A 4 8.94 13.37 -9.85
N ALA A 5 10.24 13.39 -10.20
CA ALA A 5 11.02 12.15 -10.32
C ALA A 5 11.15 11.39 -8.98
N THR A 6 11.17 12.12 -7.86
CA THR A 6 11.18 11.51 -6.54
C THR A 6 9.82 10.88 -6.22
N LEU A 7 8.72 11.53 -6.58
CA LEU A 7 7.38 11.01 -6.43
C LEU A 7 7.17 9.71 -7.21
N ASP A 8 7.56 9.69 -8.49
CA ASP A 8 7.48 8.50 -9.34
C ASP A 8 8.29 7.33 -8.77
N THR A 9 9.46 7.61 -8.19
CA THR A 9 10.29 6.61 -7.53
C THR A 9 9.58 6.01 -6.29
N VAL A 10 8.97 6.87 -5.47
CA VAL A 10 8.21 6.44 -4.29
C VAL A 10 6.99 5.61 -4.69
N GLU A 11 6.21 6.04 -5.67
CA GLU A 11 5.03 5.30 -6.17
C GLU A 11 5.42 3.92 -6.70
N THR A 12 6.44 3.86 -7.56
CA THR A 12 6.94 2.58 -8.09
C THR A 12 7.40 1.66 -6.98
N ARG A 13 8.14 2.18 -6.00
CA ARG A 13 8.65 1.39 -4.89
C ARG A 13 7.56 0.86 -3.97
N ILE A 14 6.53 1.67 -3.67
CA ILE A 14 5.36 1.23 -2.88
C ILE A 14 4.64 0.10 -3.61
N ALA A 15 4.35 0.25 -4.90
CA ALA A 15 3.67 -0.79 -5.68
C ALA A 15 4.47 -2.11 -5.67
N ASP A 16 5.79 -2.03 -5.81
CA ASP A 16 6.69 -3.19 -5.79
C ASP A 16 6.72 -3.89 -4.41
N LEU A 17 6.85 -3.11 -3.34
CA LEU A 17 6.84 -3.63 -1.97
C LEU A 17 5.51 -4.30 -1.63
N VAL A 18 4.38 -3.66 -1.91
CA VAL A 18 3.04 -4.20 -1.63
C VAL A 18 2.81 -5.47 -2.45
N SER A 19 3.09 -5.46 -3.75
CA SER A 19 2.94 -6.64 -4.62
C SER A 19 3.82 -7.80 -4.19
N THR A 20 5.04 -7.53 -3.68
CA THR A 20 5.95 -8.56 -3.21
C THR A 20 5.50 -9.15 -1.88
N PHE A 21 5.00 -8.31 -0.97
CA PHE A 21 4.56 -8.73 0.36
C PHE A 21 3.39 -9.71 0.31
N VAL A 22 2.45 -9.51 -0.61
CA VAL A 22 1.26 -10.37 -0.75
C VAL A 22 1.48 -11.62 -1.61
N ARG A 23 2.70 -11.84 -2.13
CA ARG A 23 3.03 -13.06 -2.86
C ARG A 23 3.20 -14.24 -1.91
N LEU A 24 2.67 -15.38 -2.33
CA LEU A 24 2.92 -16.63 -1.61
C LEU A 24 4.40 -17.02 -1.67
N PRO A 25 4.96 -17.55 -0.56
CA PRO A 25 6.29 -18.13 -0.58
C PRO A 25 6.39 -19.28 -1.59
N GLN A 26 7.61 -19.52 -2.11
CA GLN A 26 7.85 -20.63 -3.02
C GLN A 26 7.45 -21.97 -2.36
N GLY A 27 6.74 -22.81 -3.11
CA GLY A 27 6.30 -24.13 -2.65
C GLY A 27 5.00 -24.14 -1.84
N VAL A 28 4.45 -22.98 -1.49
CA VAL A 28 3.13 -22.89 -0.89
C VAL A 28 2.09 -22.95 -2.01
N ARG A 29 1.15 -23.88 -1.90
CA ARG A 29 -0.02 -23.98 -2.80
C ARG A 29 -1.27 -23.69 -1.99
N LEU A 30 -2.14 -22.84 -2.52
CA LEU A 30 -3.49 -22.64 -2.00
C LEU A 30 -4.44 -23.63 -2.66
N ASP A 31 -5.53 -23.91 -1.96
CA ASP A 31 -6.70 -24.53 -2.56
C ASP A 31 -7.24 -23.64 -3.69
N GLU A 32 -7.75 -24.24 -4.77
CA GLU A 32 -8.26 -23.52 -5.92
C GLU A 32 -9.39 -22.54 -5.55
N SER A 33 -10.15 -22.83 -4.49
CA SER A 33 -11.19 -21.94 -3.98
C SER A 33 -10.66 -20.66 -3.32
N CYS A 34 -9.41 -20.66 -2.85
CA CYS A 34 -8.77 -19.51 -2.22
C CYS A 34 -8.10 -18.55 -3.23
N GLU A 35 -7.81 -19.04 -4.44
CA GLU A 35 -7.10 -18.25 -5.46
C GLU A 35 -7.81 -16.93 -5.82
N PRO A 36 -9.14 -16.90 -6.08
CA PRO A 36 -9.84 -15.68 -6.39
C PRO A 36 -9.82 -14.67 -5.22
N ILE A 37 -9.88 -15.17 -3.97
CA ILE A 37 -9.84 -14.33 -2.76
C ILE A 37 -8.47 -13.69 -2.64
N LEU A 38 -7.39 -14.46 -2.80
CA LEU A 38 -6.03 -13.93 -2.75
C LEU A 38 -5.80 -12.88 -3.85
N GLN A 39 -6.26 -13.15 -5.07
CA GLN A 39 -6.14 -12.20 -6.17
C GLN A 39 -6.91 -10.91 -5.90
N ALA A 40 -8.14 -10.98 -5.40
CA ALA A 40 -8.93 -9.81 -5.04
C ALA A 40 -8.26 -9.00 -3.92
N THR A 41 -7.78 -9.65 -2.86
CA THR A 41 -7.09 -9.00 -1.75
C THR A 41 -5.79 -8.33 -2.20
N THR A 42 -5.00 -9.03 -3.03
CA THR A 42 -3.76 -8.47 -3.61
C THR A 42 -4.05 -7.23 -4.46
N HIS A 43 -5.04 -7.34 -5.34
CA HIS A 43 -5.45 -6.21 -6.18
C HIS A 43 -5.91 -5.03 -5.33
N GLN A 44 -6.71 -5.28 -4.30
CA GLN A 44 -7.20 -4.21 -3.41
C GLN A 44 -6.06 -3.58 -2.60
N ALA A 45 -5.10 -4.36 -2.10
CA ALA A 45 -3.94 -3.82 -1.38
C ALA A 45 -3.12 -2.86 -2.26
N VAL A 46 -2.86 -3.22 -3.52
CA VAL A 46 -2.19 -2.34 -4.48
C VAL A 46 -3.03 -1.09 -4.75
N THR A 47 -4.32 -1.26 -5.08
CA THR A 47 -5.23 -0.15 -5.39
C THR A 47 -5.37 0.83 -4.21
N SER A 48 -5.49 0.33 -2.98
CA SER A 48 -5.56 1.17 -1.77
C SER A 48 -4.26 1.94 -1.53
N SER A 49 -3.14 1.38 -1.98
CA SER A 49 -1.81 1.99 -1.86
C SER A 49 -1.49 2.99 -2.98
N GLU A 50 -2.30 3.07 -4.03
CA GLU A 50 -2.11 4.00 -5.14
C GLU A 50 -2.51 5.44 -4.80
N GLY A 51 -1.80 6.38 -5.43
CA GLY A 51 -2.17 7.80 -5.42
C GLY A 51 -1.90 8.50 -4.10
N GLY A 52 -2.23 9.78 -4.07
CA GLY A 52 -1.96 10.66 -2.95
C GLY A 52 -0.73 11.51 -3.16
N LYS A 53 -0.54 12.49 -2.26
CA LYS A 53 0.57 13.45 -2.38
C LYS A 53 1.90 12.93 -1.84
N ARG A 54 1.92 11.76 -1.19
CA ARG A 54 3.11 11.14 -0.57
C ARG A 54 3.92 12.09 0.31
N LEU A 55 3.25 13.00 0.99
CA LEU A 55 3.92 14.07 1.75
C LEU A 55 4.84 13.53 2.84
N ARG A 56 4.46 12.43 3.51
CA ARG A 56 5.28 11.82 4.57
C ARG A 56 6.56 11.24 4.02
N ALA A 57 6.48 10.51 2.91
CA ALA A 57 7.66 9.95 2.25
C ALA A 57 8.59 11.05 1.72
N LEU A 58 8.03 12.06 1.06
CA LEU A 58 8.81 13.18 0.53
C LEU A 58 9.50 13.96 1.67
N LEU A 59 8.77 14.24 2.74
CA LEU A 59 9.33 14.93 3.92
C LEU A 59 10.46 14.12 4.56
N ALA A 60 10.28 12.81 4.72
CA ALA A 60 11.31 11.94 5.28
C ALA A 60 12.59 11.91 4.41
N LEU A 61 12.43 11.81 3.08
CA LEU A 61 13.56 11.86 2.14
C LEU A 61 14.25 13.22 2.15
N ASP A 62 13.51 14.32 2.20
CA ASP A 62 14.08 15.67 2.24
C ASP A 62 14.79 15.93 3.57
N ALA A 63 14.23 15.50 4.70
CA ALA A 63 14.90 15.58 6.00
C ALA A 63 16.21 14.77 6.01
N TYR A 64 16.20 13.56 5.46
CA TYR A 64 17.41 12.74 5.34
C TYR A 64 18.51 13.43 4.53
N ARG A 65 18.15 14.02 3.38
CA ARG A 65 19.09 14.80 2.55
C ARG A 65 19.64 16.02 3.29
N ALA A 66 18.76 16.78 3.94
CA ALA A 66 19.13 17.98 4.70
C ALA A 66 20.11 17.69 5.85
N LEU A 67 20.03 16.49 6.44
CA LEU A 67 20.94 16.03 7.49
C LEU A 67 22.23 15.38 6.96
N GLY A 68 22.53 15.52 5.69
CA GLY A 68 23.76 14.98 5.08
C GLY A 68 23.69 13.47 4.77
N GLY A 69 22.48 12.94 4.61
CA GLY A 69 22.20 11.52 4.34
C GLY A 69 22.66 10.97 2.99
N ASP A 70 23.53 11.65 2.27
CA ASP A 70 23.96 11.25 0.92
C ASP A 70 25.12 10.24 0.89
N ALA A 71 25.38 9.56 2.00
CA ALA A 71 26.49 8.65 2.21
C ALA A 71 26.22 7.23 1.61
N GLY A 72 26.21 7.11 0.29
CA GLY A 72 26.18 5.82 -0.39
C GLY A 72 24.80 5.32 -0.80
N ARG A 73 24.79 4.45 -1.83
CA ARG A 73 23.58 3.93 -2.46
C ARG A 73 22.72 3.11 -1.47
N GLU A 74 23.35 2.23 -0.73
CA GLU A 74 22.66 1.33 0.23
C GLU A 74 21.82 2.10 1.25
N ARG A 75 22.38 3.19 1.81
CA ARG A 75 21.65 4.02 2.78
C ARG A 75 20.51 4.80 2.13
N ARG A 76 20.67 5.22 0.88
CA ARG A 76 19.60 5.88 0.14
C ARG A 76 18.45 4.92 -0.15
N ASP A 77 18.77 3.69 -0.54
CA ASP A 77 17.77 2.64 -0.80
C ASP A 77 17.02 2.28 0.48
N ALA A 78 17.72 2.11 1.61
CA ALA A 78 17.11 1.86 2.91
C ALA A 78 16.22 3.03 3.38
N MET A 79 16.63 4.28 3.12
CA MET A 79 15.80 5.44 3.46
C MET A 79 14.56 5.54 2.56
N LEU A 80 14.67 5.17 1.28
CA LEU A 80 13.52 5.07 0.38
C LEU A 80 12.53 4.01 0.90
N ASP A 81 13.01 2.84 1.29
CA ASP A 81 12.17 1.77 1.83
C ASP A 81 11.47 2.20 3.12
N LEU A 82 12.17 2.86 4.02
CA LEU A 82 11.58 3.41 5.25
C LEU A 82 10.50 4.46 4.92
N SER A 83 10.76 5.34 3.97
CA SER A 83 9.80 6.37 3.55
C SER A 83 8.54 5.75 2.93
N CYS A 84 8.71 4.69 2.13
CA CYS A 84 7.60 3.93 1.56
C CYS A 84 6.82 3.18 2.65
N ALA A 85 7.50 2.59 3.64
CA ALA A 85 6.86 1.90 4.75
C ALA A 85 5.94 2.83 5.57
N ILE A 86 6.34 4.08 5.78
CA ILE A 86 5.51 5.10 6.46
C ILE A 86 4.21 5.35 5.67
N GLU A 87 4.26 5.43 4.34
CA GLU A 87 3.06 5.62 3.51
C GLU A 87 2.18 4.37 3.47
N VAL A 88 2.76 3.18 3.42
CA VAL A 88 2.01 1.91 3.48
C VAL A 88 1.32 1.75 4.84
N PHE A 89 2.01 2.05 5.94
CA PHE A 89 1.41 2.06 7.28
C PHE A 89 0.22 3.02 7.36
N GLN A 90 0.37 4.23 6.80
CA GLN A 90 -0.74 5.19 6.75
C GLN A 90 -1.92 4.67 5.92
N THR A 91 -1.66 3.96 4.81
CA THR A 91 -2.71 3.33 4.01
C THR A 91 -3.47 2.28 4.83
N ALA A 92 -2.75 1.42 5.54
CA ALA A 92 -3.36 0.42 6.42
C ALA A 92 -4.21 1.06 7.53
N ALA A 93 -3.73 2.12 8.17
CA ALA A 93 -4.49 2.86 9.17
C ALA A 93 -5.79 3.43 8.58
N LEU A 94 -5.75 3.99 7.37
CA LEU A 94 -6.93 4.53 6.71
C LEU A 94 -7.94 3.45 6.30
N VAL A 95 -7.48 2.25 5.93
CA VAL A 95 -8.38 1.12 5.66
C VAL A 95 -9.11 0.70 6.94
N HIS A 96 -8.42 0.66 8.08
CA HIS A 96 -9.04 0.37 9.37
C HIS A 96 -10.04 1.46 9.80
N ASP A 97 -9.69 2.73 9.62
CA ASP A 97 -10.61 3.84 9.88
C ASP A 97 -11.89 3.71 9.04
N ASP A 98 -11.76 3.37 7.76
CA ASP A 98 -12.91 3.16 6.87
C ASP A 98 -13.82 2.02 7.34
N ILE A 99 -13.25 0.96 7.93
CA ILE A 99 -14.03 -0.15 8.51
C ILE A 99 -14.76 0.32 9.76
N ILE A 100 -14.08 1.05 10.65
CA ILE A 100 -14.64 1.55 11.91
C ILE A 100 -15.79 2.53 11.63
N ASP A 101 -15.61 3.41 10.65
CA ASP A 101 -16.58 4.44 10.29
C ASP A 101 -17.66 3.95 9.31
N ASP A 102 -17.58 2.67 8.87
CA ASP A 102 -18.43 2.08 7.83
C ASP A 102 -18.48 2.95 6.55
N ALA A 103 -17.33 3.51 6.17
CA ALA A 103 -17.22 4.42 5.03
C ALA A 103 -17.47 3.68 3.72
N ASP A 104 -18.30 4.24 2.84
CA ASP A 104 -18.57 3.64 1.53
C ASP A 104 -17.47 3.92 0.52
N LEU A 105 -16.86 5.10 0.59
CA LEU A 105 -15.91 5.59 -0.40
C LEU A 105 -14.62 6.11 0.24
N ARG A 106 -13.49 5.86 -0.43
CA ARG A 106 -12.20 6.47 -0.18
C ARG A 106 -11.62 7.06 -1.47
N ARG A 107 -11.35 8.36 -1.49
CA ARG A 107 -10.83 9.09 -2.68
C ARG A 107 -11.69 8.87 -3.94
N GLY A 108 -13.01 8.78 -3.79
CA GLY A 108 -13.94 8.57 -4.89
C GLY A 108 -14.04 7.14 -5.43
N LYS A 109 -13.32 6.19 -4.82
CA LYS A 109 -13.41 4.75 -5.08
C LYS A 109 -14.08 4.05 -3.88
N PRO A 110 -14.67 2.86 -4.04
CA PRO A 110 -15.15 2.09 -2.90
C PRO A 110 -14.07 1.89 -1.84
N ALA A 111 -14.43 2.01 -0.56
CA ALA A 111 -13.54 1.64 0.53
C ALA A 111 -13.14 0.17 0.42
N ALA A 112 -11.96 -0.21 0.95
CA ALA A 112 -11.39 -1.54 0.74
C ALA A 112 -12.35 -2.66 1.16
N HIS A 113 -12.96 -2.55 2.34
CA HIS A 113 -13.92 -3.54 2.84
C HIS A 113 -15.20 -3.63 2.00
N LYS A 114 -15.64 -2.53 1.39
CA LYS A 114 -16.80 -2.54 0.46
C LYS A 114 -16.43 -3.18 -0.87
N ALA A 115 -15.24 -2.91 -1.40
CA ALA A 115 -14.75 -3.53 -2.62
C ALA A 115 -14.55 -5.05 -2.46
N LEU A 116 -14.02 -5.50 -1.31
CA LEU A 116 -13.75 -6.91 -1.01
C LEU A 116 -15.01 -7.70 -0.62
N ALA A 117 -16.10 -7.04 -0.24
CA ALA A 117 -17.39 -7.68 -0.04
C ALA A 117 -17.93 -8.35 -1.33
N GLY A 118 -17.47 -7.88 -2.49
CA GLY A 118 -17.81 -8.43 -3.80
C GLY A 118 -19.26 -8.22 -4.23
N PRO A 119 -19.68 -8.81 -5.36
CA PRO A 119 -21.02 -8.64 -5.90
C PRO A 119 -22.15 -9.18 -4.99
N GLY A 120 -21.81 -10.11 -4.10
CA GLY A 120 -22.76 -10.66 -3.12
C GLY A 120 -22.99 -9.78 -1.90
N HIS A 121 -22.27 -8.65 -1.79
CA HIS A 121 -22.32 -7.74 -0.64
C HIS A 121 -22.11 -8.45 0.72
N ASP A 122 -21.20 -9.43 0.76
CA ASP A 122 -20.82 -10.11 2.01
C ASP A 122 -19.94 -9.17 2.85
N ALA A 123 -20.61 -8.39 3.71
CA ALA A 123 -19.97 -7.41 4.57
C ALA A 123 -18.97 -8.06 5.54
N ALA A 124 -19.24 -9.25 6.05
CA ALA A 124 -18.36 -9.95 6.98
C ALA A 124 -17.05 -10.36 6.27
N LEU A 125 -17.15 -10.86 5.03
CA LEU A 125 -15.99 -11.16 4.22
C LEU A 125 -15.18 -9.90 3.90
N GLY A 126 -15.85 -8.81 3.50
CA GLY A 126 -15.22 -7.54 3.21
C GLY A 126 -14.42 -6.99 4.38
N VAL A 127 -15.00 -7.01 5.59
CA VAL A 127 -14.31 -6.57 6.83
C VAL A 127 -13.15 -7.49 7.19
N GLY A 128 -13.32 -8.81 7.02
CA GLY A 128 -12.26 -9.78 7.34
C GLY A 128 -11.04 -9.73 6.40
N LEU A 129 -11.20 -9.24 5.18
CA LEU A 129 -10.14 -9.12 4.18
C LEU A 129 -9.53 -7.71 4.08
N GLY A 130 -10.27 -6.67 4.51
CA GLY A 130 -9.80 -5.27 4.53
C GLY A 130 -8.95 -5.00 5.74
#